data_510f5d1c0eb9c8a13a73dd392ca47ee1
#
_entry.id   510f5d1c0eb9c8a13a73dd392ca47ee1
#
_cell.length_a   1.000
_cell.length_b   1.000
_cell.length_c   1.000
_cell.angle_alpha   90.00
_cell.angle_beta   90.00
_cell.angle_gamma   90.00
#
_symmetry.space_group_name_H-M   'P 1'
#
loop_
_entity.id
_entity.type
_entity.pdbx_description
1 polymer ?
#
loop_
_entity_poly.entity_id
_entity_poly.type
_entity_poly.pdbx_seq_one_letter_code
_entity_poly.pdbx_strand_id
1 'polypeptide(L)'
;MTADPSRPSANPYVESPTTEFDPVDSLTDDAARQQADRLREAIRYHDYRYYVAADPVIGDRAYDALFDRLQALESAFDLDTEDSPTQRVGGEPLDELPEVEHVARMGSIDQGGEEADVREFDERVRDRLDGDVQYFCEPKFDGLSVEIVYEDGVYQRA
;
A
#
# COMPACT_ATOMS: atom_id res chain seq x y z
N MET A 1 -7.92 -20.43 -6.24
CA MET A 1 -6.59 -20.69 -6.87
C MET A 1 -6.38 -19.58 -7.88
N THR A 2 -5.64 -18.54 -7.51
CA THR A 2 -5.22 -17.47 -8.43
C THR A 2 -4.30 -18.08 -9.47
N ALA A 3 -4.68 -17.99 -10.75
CA ALA A 3 -3.84 -18.47 -11.85
C ALA A 3 -2.53 -17.66 -11.84
N ASP A 4 -1.40 -18.34 -12.11
CA ASP A 4 -0.10 -17.70 -12.32
C ASP A 4 -0.24 -16.70 -13.48
N PRO A 5 -0.17 -15.38 -13.22
CA PRO A 5 -0.19 -14.43 -14.32
C PRO A 5 1.10 -14.61 -15.11
N SER A 6 0.97 -14.91 -16.39
CA SER A 6 2.13 -14.94 -17.27
C SER A 6 2.89 -13.61 -17.17
N ARG A 7 4.20 -13.69 -17.05
CA ARG A 7 5.03 -12.48 -16.99
C ARG A 7 4.72 -11.54 -18.16
N PRO A 8 4.36 -10.27 -17.89
CA PRO A 8 4.07 -9.31 -18.96
C PRO A 8 5.28 -9.09 -19.85
N SER A 9 5.11 -9.30 -21.17
CA SER A 9 6.18 -9.08 -22.13
C SER A 9 6.29 -7.61 -22.51
N ALA A 10 7.52 -7.09 -22.57
CA ALA A 10 7.81 -5.72 -22.96
C ALA A 10 7.13 -4.61 -22.09
N ASN A 11 6.75 -4.94 -20.86
CA ASN A 11 6.23 -3.98 -19.90
C ASN A 11 7.38 -3.35 -19.12
N PRO A 12 7.60 -2.00 -19.21
CA PRO A 12 8.74 -1.33 -18.59
C PRO A 12 8.69 -1.31 -17.07
N TYR A 13 7.57 -1.68 -16.46
CA TYR A 13 7.36 -1.62 -15.02
C TYR A 13 7.56 -2.97 -14.31
N VAL A 14 8.07 -4.01 -15.02
CA VAL A 14 8.18 -5.37 -14.48
C VAL A 14 9.52 -5.67 -13.82
N GLU A 15 10.65 -5.38 -14.46
CA GLU A 15 11.97 -5.81 -13.91
C GLU A 15 12.77 -4.71 -13.24
N SER A 16 12.81 -3.56 -13.86
CA SER A 16 13.58 -2.40 -13.38
C SER A 16 12.77 -1.15 -13.69
N PRO A 17 11.65 -0.98 -12.97
CA PRO A 17 10.76 0.12 -13.25
C PRO A 17 11.45 1.46 -13.01
N THR A 18 11.27 2.40 -13.95
CA THR A 18 11.51 3.80 -13.62
C THR A 18 10.41 4.24 -12.65
N THR A 19 10.82 4.94 -11.60
CA THR A 19 9.92 5.57 -10.62
C THR A 19 9.84 7.09 -10.81
N GLU A 20 10.57 7.62 -11.78
CA GLU A 20 10.48 9.02 -12.21
C GLU A 20 9.48 9.11 -13.35
N PHE A 21 8.39 9.83 -13.13
CA PHE A 21 7.31 10.00 -14.09
C PHE A 21 7.16 11.47 -14.49
N ASP A 22 6.76 11.68 -15.73
CA ASP A 22 6.33 13.00 -16.17
C ASP A 22 5.09 13.46 -15.36
N PRO A 23 4.89 14.78 -15.16
CA PRO A 23 3.70 15.29 -14.50
C PRO A 23 2.42 14.74 -15.15
N VAL A 24 1.44 14.35 -14.33
CA VAL A 24 0.18 13.74 -14.80
C VAL A 24 -0.56 14.66 -15.76
N ASP A 25 -0.57 15.95 -15.49
CA ASP A 25 -1.22 16.99 -16.29
C ASP A 25 -0.53 17.28 -17.64
N SER A 26 0.68 16.75 -17.85
CA SER A 26 1.39 16.84 -19.13
C SER A 26 1.02 15.73 -20.11
N LEU A 27 0.27 14.72 -19.68
CA LEU A 27 -0.08 13.58 -20.51
C LEU A 27 -1.35 13.86 -21.34
N THR A 28 -1.41 13.24 -22.51
CA THR A 28 -2.66 13.12 -23.28
C THR A 28 -3.50 11.96 -22.72
N ASP A 29 -4.83 11.99 -22.95
CA ASP A 29 -5.74 10.92 -22.53
C ASP A 29 -5.30 9.54 -23.00
N ASP A 30 -4.82 9.43 -24.24
CA ASP A 30 -4.34 8.17 -24.80
C ASP A 30 -3.05 7.68 -24.13
N ALA A 31 -2.12 8.59 -23.83
CA ALA A 31 -0.89 8.26 -23.11
C ALA A 31 -1.17 7.84 -21.68
N ALA A 32 -2.08 8.52 -20.99
CA ALA A 32 -2.51 8.20 -19.63
C ALA A 32 -3.17 6.81 -19.57
N ARG A 33 -4.09 6.49 -20.48
CA ARG A 33 -4.71 5.16 -20.60
C ARG A 33 -3.69 4.07 -20.82
N GLN A 34 -2.79 4.24 -21.80
CA GLN A 34 -1.75 3.26 -22.08
C GLN A 34 -0.83 3.03 -20.87
N GLN A 35 -0.48 4.11 -20.16
CA GLN A 35 0.34 4.01 -18.96
C GLN A 35 -0.40 3.29 -17.85
N ALA A 36 -1.66 3.63 -17.59
CA ALA A 36 -2.49 2.98 -16.58
C ALA A 36 -2.65 1.47 -16.85
N ASP A 37 -2.92 1.08 -18.09
CA ASP A 37 -3.06 -0.34 -18.46
C ASP A 37 -1.78 -1.14 -18.19
N ARG A 38 -0.62 -0.57 -18.55
CA ARG A 38 0.68 -1.19 -18.28
C ARG A 38 0.99 -1.27 -16.77
N LEU A 39 0.64 -0.24 -16.02
CA LEU A 39 0.79 -0.23 -14.56
C LEU A 39 -0.11 -1.28 -13.90
N ARG A 40 -1.37 -1.39 -14.29
CA ARG A 40 -2.29 -2.43 -13.78
C ARG A 40 -1.74 -3.84 -14.03
N GLU A 41 -1.25 -4.09 -15.24
CA GLU A 41 -0.66 -5.37 -15.58
C GLU A 41 0.58 -5.68 -14.74
N ALA A 42 1.48 -4.71 -14.57
CA ALA A 42 2.69 -4.85 -13.78
C ALA A 42 2.40 -5.04 -12.29
N ILE A 43 1.49 -4.26 -11.70
CA ILE A 43 1.10 -4.35 -10.29
C ILE A 43 0.48 -5.72 -10.00
N ARG A 44 -0.44 -6.23 -10.83
CA ARG A 44 -1.00 -7.58 -10.67
C ARG A 44 0.08 -8.68 -10.70
N TYR A 45 1.09 -8.53 -11.55
CA TYR A 45 2.22 -9.45 -11.60
C TYR A 45 3.07 -9.34 -10.33
N HIS A 46 3.36 -8.14 -9.82
CA HIS A 46 4.12 -7.95 -8.59
C HIS A 46 3.36 -8.45 -7.37
N ASP A 47 2.04 -8.25 -7.30
CA ASP A 47 1.19 -8.83 -6.25
C ASP A 47 1.29 -10.34 -6.21
N TYR A 48 1.18 -10.98 -7.37
CA TYR A 48 1.35 -12.44 -7.44
C TYR A 48 2.74 -12.88 -6.98
N ARG A 49 3.79 -12.20 -7.42
CA ARG A 49 5.18 -12.51 -7.04
C ARG A 49 5.41 -12.35 -5.55
N TYR A 50 4.82 -11.34 -4.95
CA TYR A 50 4.96 -11.05 -3.52
C TYR A 50 4.10 -11.98 -2.66
N TYR A 51 2.79 -12.03 -2.90
CA TYR A 51 1.84 -12.72 -2.02
C TYR A 51 1.72 -14.23 -2.28
N VAL A 52 1.94 -14.68 -3.51
CA VAL A 52 1.71 -16.07 -3.89
C VAL A 52 3.01 -16.82 -4.12
N ALA A 53 3.93 -16.24 -4.90
CA ALA A 53 5.19 -16.89 -5.23
C ALA A 53 6.27 -16.70 -4.16
N ALA A 54 6.10 -15.74 -3.22
CA ALA A 54 7.09 -15.35 -2.22
C ALA A 54 8.48 -15.05 -2.83
N ASP A 55 8.48 -14.47 -4.03
CA ASP A 55 9.70 -14.19 -4.82
C ASP A 55 9.54 -12.82 -5.53
N PRO A 56 9.56 -11.70 -4.76
CA PRO A 56 9.41 -10.37 -5.30
C PRO A 56 10.57 -10.01 -6.23
N VAL A 57 10.26 -9.33 -7.34
CA VAL A 57 11.24 -8.92 -8.36
C VAL A 57 11.61 -7.44 -8.27
N ILE A 58 10.87 -6.66 -7.52
CA ILE A 58 11.16 -5.25 -7.20
C ILE A 58 11.06 -5.02 -5.69
N GLY A 59 11.68 -3.96 -5.20
CA GLY A 59 11.55 -3.57 -3.79
C GLY A 59 10.29 -2.73 -3.54
N ASP A 60 9.89 -2.64 -2.27
CA ASP A 60 8.66 -1.98 -1.80
C ASP A 60 8.55 -0.54 -2.30
N ARG A 61 9.63 0.25 -2.19
CA ARG A 61 9.64 1.64 -2.66
C ARG A 61 9.31 1.77 -4.16
N ALA A 62 9.76 0.82 -4.98
CA ALA A 62 9.46 0.83 -6.40
C ALA A 62 8.00 0.44 -6.64
N TYR A 63 7.50 -0.54 -5.90
CA TYR A 63 6.09 -0.93 -5.94
C TYR A 63 5.17 0.22 -5.56
N ASP A 64 5.44 0.89 -4.43
CA ASP A 64 4.68 2.04 -3.95
C ASP A 64 4.63 3.15 -5.01
N ALA A 65 5.76 3.48 -5.63
CA ALA A 65 5.80 4.49 -6.68
C ALA A 65 4.97 4.13 -7.92
N LEU A 66 4.91 2.83 -8.30
CA LEU A 66 4.04 2.36 -9.39
C LEU A 66 2.55 2.46 -9.00
N PHE A 67 2.23 2.09 -7.77
CA PHE A 67 0.88 2.12 -7.23
C PHE A 67 0.34 3.55 -7.13
N ASP A 68 1.12 4.46 -6.54
CA ASP A 68 0.79 5.89 -6.44
C ASP A 68 0.60 6.51 -7.82
N ARG A 69 1.46 6.13 -8.79
CA ARG A 69 1.32 6.61 -10.15
C ARG A 69 0.03 6.14 -10.81
N LEU A 70 -0.34 4.87 -10.64
CA LEU A 70 -1.61 4.35 -11.15
C LEU A 70 -2.80 5.11 -10.55
N GLN A 71 -2.81 5.28 -9.24
CA GLN A 71 -3.87 6.01 -8.53
C GLN A 71 -4.00 7.46 -9.03
N ALA A 72 -2.86 8.14 -9.23
CA ALA A 72 -2.87 9.50 -9.75
C ALA A 72 -3.43 9.59 -11.18
N LEU A 73 -3.11 8.63 -12.05
CA LEU A 73 -3.65 8.57 -13.42
C LEU A 73 -5.15 8.28 -13.43
N GLU A 74 -5.60 7.31 -12.63
CA GLU A 74 -7.00 6.95 -12.50
C GLU A 74 -7.83 8.14 -12.04
N SER A 75 -7.37 8.82 -10.99
CA SER A 75 -8.05 10.01 -10.45
C SER A 75 -8.08 11.19 -11.43
N ALA A 76 -6.99 11.45 -12.16
CA ALA A 76 -6.89 12.61 -13.03
C ALA A 76 -7.64 12.47 -14.37
N PHE A 77 -7.76 11.25 -14.87
CA PHE A 77 -8.34 10.96 -16.19
C PHE A 77 -9.63 10.14 -16.15
N ASP A 78 -10.21 9.94 -14.96
CA ASP A 78 -11.44 9.13 -14.76
C ASP A 78 -11.30 7.72 -15.38
N LEU A 79 -10.20 7.06 -15.06
CA LEU A 79 -9.85 5.75 -15.58
C LEU A 79 -10.13 4.61 -14.60
N ASP A 80 -10.84 4.87 -13.51
CA ASP A 80 -11.15 3.86 -12.49
C ASP A 80 -11.93 2.68 -13.11
N THR A 81 -11.53 1.48 -12.72
CA THR A 81 -12.24 0.24 -13.09
C THR A 81 -12.40 -0.63 -11.86
N GLU A 82 -13.53 -1.35 -11.74
CA GLU A 82 -13.83 -2.21 -10.58
C GLU A 82 -12.73 -3.26 -10.31
N ASP A 83 -12.02 -3.68 -11.36
CA ASP A 83 -10.94 -4.67 -11.26
C ASP A 83 -9.54 -4.05 -11.16
N SER A 84 -9.43 -2.73 -11.01
CA SER A 84 -8.12 -2.08 -10.82
C SER A 84 -7.45 -2.54 -9.51
N PRO A 85 -6.12 -2.77 -9.51
CA PRO A 85 -5.38 -3.01 -8.27
C PRO A 85 -5.60 -1.93 -7.21
N THR A 86 -5.86 -0.68 -7.60
CA THR A 86 -6.11 0.43 -6.68
C THR A 86 -7.47 0.35 -5.98
N GLN A 87 -8.42 -0.41 -6.53
CA GLN A 87 -9.75 -0.65 -5.93
C GLN A 87 -9.77 -1.89 -5.04
N ARG A 88 -8.72 -2.71 -5.09
CA ARG A 88 -8.59 -3.87 -4.21
C ARG A 88 -8.10 -3.43 -2.84
N VAL A 89 -9.00 -3.35 -1.89
CA VAL A 89 -8.64 -3.44 -0.46
C VAL A 89 -8.20 -4.88 -0.25
N GLY A 90 -6.90 -5.10 -0.04
CA GLY A 90 -6.18 -6.34 0.08
C GLY A 90 -7.00 -7.63 0.13
N GLY A 91 -7.01 -8.40 -0.98
CA GLY A 91 -7.69 -9.68 -1.12
C GLY A 91 -9.22 -9.60 -1.01
N GLU A 92 -9.96 -10.27 -1.90
CA GLU A 92 -11.41 -10.44 -1.65
C GLU A 92 -11.58 -11.04 -0.24
N PRO A 93 -12.40 -10.39 0.62
CA PRO A 93 -12.75 -11.01 1.90
C PRO A 93 -13.28 -12.41 1.59
N LEU A 94 -12.79 -13.41 2.31
CA LEU A 94 -13.43 -14.73 2.23
C LEU A 94 -14.89 -14.52 2.65
N ASP A 95 -15.84 -14.72 1.74
CA ASP A 95 -17.29 -14.61 1.97
C ASP A 95 -17.79 -15.47 3.16
N GLU A 96 -16.92 -16.30 3.71
CA GLU A 96 -17.18 -17.23 4.82
C GLU A 96 -16.88 -16.64 6.21
N LEU A 97 -16.23 -15.47 6.31
CA LEU A 97 -15.91 -14.88 7.60
C LEU A 97 -17.01 -13.89 8.02
N PRO A 98 -17.56 -14.01 9.24
CA PRO A 98 -18.55 -13.05 9.73
C PRO A 98 -17.91 -11.69 9.96
N GLU A 99 -18.60 -10.64 9.54
CA GLU A 99 -18.24 -9.27 9.90
C GLU A 99 -18.42 -9.05 11.39
N VAL A 100 -17.44 -8.43 12.03
CA VAL A 100 -17.47 -8.11 13.45
C VAL A 100 -17.06 -6.65 13.66
N GLU A 101 -17.89 -5.90 14.37
CA GLU A 101 -17.59 -4.52 14.73
C GLU A 101 -16.48 -4.47 15.80
N HIS A 102 -15.46 -3.64 15.58
CA HIS A 102 -14.41 -3.41 16.56
C HIS A 102 -14.94 -2.66 17.79
N VAL A 103 -14.50 -3.06 18.97
CA VAL A 103 -14.85 -2.39 20.24
C VAL A 103 -14.27 -0.98 20.30
N ALA A 104 -13.10 -0.78 19.67
CA ALA A 104 -12.45 0.51 19.57
C ALA A 104 -11.89 0.73 18.15
N ARG A 105 -11.74 2.00 17.78
CA ARG A 105 -11.14 2.35 16.50
C ARG A 105 -9.72 1.80 16.41
N MET A 106 -9.46 1.01 15.39
CA MET A 106 -8.10 0.56 15.06
C MET A 106 -7.25 1.76 14.64
N GLY A 107 -6.15 1.99 15.36
CA GLY A 107 -5.19 3.04 15.05
C GLY A 107 -4.09 2.52 14.13
N SER A 108 -3.57 3.39 13.29
CA SER A 108 -2.35 3.15 12.51
C SER A 108 -1.24 4.09 12.95
N ILE A 109 0.01 3.67 12.73
CA ILE A 109 1.18 4.53 12.95
C ILE A 109 1.31 5.44 11.72
N ASP A 110 1.59 6.73 11.96
CA ASP A 110 1.86 7.69 10.87
C ASP A 110 3.08 7.21 10.06
N GLN A 111 2.99 7.35 8.75
CA GLN A 111 4.11 7.07 7.85
C GLN A 111 4.85 8.36 7.52
N GLY A 112 6.17 8.26 7.40
CA GLY A 112 7.02 9.33 6.93
C GLY A 112 8.16 8.75 6.09
N GLY A 113 8.43 9.31 4.93
CA GLY A 113 9.50 8.87 4.02
C GLY A 113 10.68 9.82 3.94
N GLU A 114 10.53 11.02 4.50
CA GLU A 114 11.49 12.09 4.37
C GLU A 114 12.02 12.55 5.75
N GLU A 115 13.20 13.15 5.74
CA GLU A 115 13.78 13.72 6.97
C GLU A 115 12.89 14.79 7.61
N ALA A 116 12.13 15.50 6.81
CA ALA A 116 11.17 16.51 7.26
C ALA A 116 10.09 15.93 8.17
N ASP A 117 9.57 14.74 7.84
CA ASP A 117 8.52 14.08 8.63
C ASP A 117 9.01 13.73 10.04
N VAL A 118 10.27 13.28 10.12
CA VAL A 118 10.91 12.96 11.41
C VAL A 118 11.12 14.23 12.25
N ARG A 119 11.48 15.35 11.63
CA ARG A 119 11.64 16.63 12.31
C ARG A 119 10.30 17.15 12.83
N GLU A 120 9.25 17.09 12.01
CA GLU A 120 7.92 17.48 12.43
C GLU A 120 7.40 16.61 13.57
N PHE A 121 7.68 15.30 13.53
CA PHE A 121 7.37 14.40 14.64
C PHE A 121 8.08 14.82 15.93
N ASP A 122 9.39 15.09 15.89
CA ASP A 122 10.17 15.57 17.05
C ASP A 122 9.62 16.88 17.61
N GLU A 123 9.27 17.83 16.75
CA GLU A 123 8.65 19.10 17.16
C GLU A 123 7.30 18.86 17.88
N ARG A 124 6.41 18.04 17.30
CA ARG A 124 5.12 17.71 17.93
C ARG A 124 5.27 17.03 19.30
N VAL A 125 6.31 16.21 19.46
CA VAL A 125 6.59 15.55 20.74
C VAL A 125 7.10 16.56 21.77
N ARG A 126 8.04 17.42 21.39
CA ARG A 126 8.63 18.44 22.28
C ARG A 126 7.62 19.51 22.70
N ASP A 127 6.65 19.84 21.83
CA ASP A 127 5.58 20.76 22.18
C ASP A 127 4.62 20.22 23.26
N ARG A 128 4.62 18.89 23.46
CA ARG A 128 3.72 18.22 24.43
C ARG A 128 4.40 17.73 25.68
N LEU A 129 5.70 17.64 25.68
CA LEU A 129 6.49 17.11 26.78
C LEU A 129 7.49 18.14 27.30
N ASP A 130 7.51 18.33 28.61
CA ASP A 130 8.54 19.12 29.27
C ASP A 130 9.76 18.25 29.56
N GLY A 131 10.96 18.72 29.18
CA GLY A 131 12.23 18.07 29.50
C GLY A 131 12.93 17.39 28.30
N ASP A 132 13.95 16.59 28.63
CA ASP A 132 14.74 15.89 27.62
C ASP A 132 13.97 14.68 27.07
N VAL A 133 13.82 14.63 25.73
CA VAL A 133 13.18 13.54 25.01
C VAL A 133 14.24 12.57 24.51
N GLN A 134 14.05 11.28 24.77
CA GLN A 134 14.85 10.19 24.20
C GLN A 134 13.96 9.31 23.34
N TYR A 135 14.48 8.87 22.19
CA TYR A 135 13.79 8.03 21.25
C TYR A 135 14.38 6.63 21.19
N PHE A 136 13.53 5.62 21.08
CA PHE A 136 13.90 4.28 20.71
C PHE A 136 13.43 4.00 19.29
N CYS A 137 14.33 3.46 18.46
CA CYS A 137 14.02 3.05 17.11
C CYS A 137 13.88 1.54 17.07
N GLU A 138 12.74 1.06 16.60
CA GLU A 138 12.41 -0.36 16.48
C GLU A 138 11.92 -0.66 15.06
N PRO A 139 12.22 -1.85 14.49
CA PRO A 139 11.60 -2.28 13.26
C PRO A 139 10.09 -2.43 13.45
N LYS A 140 9.31 -1.88 12.51
CA LYS A 140 7.89 -2.17 12.40
C LYS A 140 7.72 -3.36 11.46
N PHE A 141 7.26 -4.48 12.01
CA PHE A 141 6.94 -5.66 11.21
C PHE A 141 5.54 -5.54 10.61
N ASP A 142 5.43 -5.91 9.34
CA ASP A 142 4.14 -6.02 8.69
C ASP A 142 3.46 -7.32 9.10
N GLY A 143 2.16 -7.25 9.30
CA GLY A 143 1.35 -8.37 9.74
C GLY A 143 -0.14 -8.01 9.77
N LEU A 144 -0.93 -8.91 10.34
CA LEU A 144 -2.35 -8.68 10.55
C LEU A 144 -2.57 -7.71 11.71
N SER A 145 -3.46 -6.74 11.52
CA SER A 145 -4.00 -5.96 12.63
C SER A 145 -5.04 -6.81 13.35
N VAL A 146 -4.83 -7.09 14.63
CA VAL A 146 -5.69 -7.97 15.42
C VAL A 146 -6.19 -7.23 16.65
N GLU A 147 -7.50 -7.26 16.89
CA GLU A 147 -8.12 -6.87 18.15
C GLU A 147 -8.43 -8.12 18.95
N ILE A 148 -7.94 -8.18 20.18
CA ILE A 148 -8.24 -9.28 21.10
C ILE A 148 -9.11 -8.73 22.23
N VAL A 149 -10.31 -9.26 22.37
CA VAL A 149 -11.28 -8.81 23.38
C VAL A 149 -11.33 -9.78 24.55
N TYR A 150 -11.16 -9.22 25.75
CA TYR A 150 -11.33 -9.91 27.04
C TYR A 150 -12.42 -9.21 27.86
N GLU A 151 -13.31 -9.99 28.47
CA GLU A 151 -14.27 -9.52 29.47
C GLU A 151 -14.02 -10.25 30.78
N ASP A 152 -13.86 -9.52 31.86
CA ASP A 152 -13.54 -10.06 33.22
C ASP A 152 -12.34 -11.04 33.22
N GLY A 153 -11.36 -10.81 32.37
CA GLY A 153 -10.18 -11.65 32.20
C GLY A 153 -10.39 -12.92 31.39
N VAL A 154 -11.57 -13.10 30.79
CA VAL A 154 -11.90 -14.23 29.92
C VAL A 154 -11.86 -13.80 28.46
N TYR A 155 -11.11 -14.55 27.64
CA TYR A 155 -11.06 -14.34 26.19
C TYR A 155 -12.45 -14.50 25.57
N GLN A 156 -12.85 -13.55 24.75
CA GLN A 156 -14.12 -13.55 24.02
C GLN A 156 -13.91 -13.80 22.52
N ARG A 157 -13.04 -13.00 21.90
CA ARG A 157 -12.78 -13.08 20.45
C ARG A 157 -11.47 -12.41 20.06
N ALA A 158 -11.02 -12.70 18.84
CA ALA A 158 -9.99 -11.97 18.13
C ALA A 158 -10.42 -11.80 16.68
#